data_0b13fba275317f7e0614abcbb0690059
#
_entry.id   0b13fba275317f7e0614abcbb0690059
#
_cell.length_a   1.000
_cell.length_b   1.000
_cell.length_c   1.000
_cell.angle_alpha   90.00
_cell.angle_beta   90.00
_cell.angle_gamma   90.00
#
_symmetry.space_group_name_H-M   'P 1'
#
loop_
_entity.id
_entity.type
_entity.pdbx_description
1 polymer ?
#
loop_
_entity_poly.entity_id
_entity_poly.type
_entity_poly.pdbx_seq_one_letter_code
_entity_poly.pdbx_strand_id
1 'polypeptide(L)'
;MTTRLLYETDPYLSKFDATVTQVEGEWVELDRTAFFPGGGGQDADRGWIEDLEVTEVKGGDDIKHKVPDHAFTVGQRVEAEIDWERRHDLMRGHTAEHLLFSTMHKINPELELVKISITPEKKCFFVKGEVNWNLVSRAQQEANGAIAAQLPVTHVWASKDSEAVKQVRIKAERIHGDKVRIVSIGEIDKAACAGVHVQNTRELRMLLVTKLTSARAKGGDVEVEFLTGRDAMDKALVLSAYALQAAESLGSVPDDILSSLTNLKAEEERSRETLRSYAKESIARLQPVRLGDLHLVSGVFQGIDKKTLMDAANEHAKKAKTAVVLASVDERTLLVVASSPDLELDCREVLNSAMAVLGGKGGGSKCFATGGAAGMERSGQAVAKAIEEIKVRFAAK
;
A
#
# COMPACT_ATOMS: atom_id res chain seq x y z
N MET A 1 -5.78 7.58 -46.19
CA MET A 1 -7.08 8.19 -45.75
C MET A 1 -7.07 8.11 -44.24
N THR A 2 -7.34 9.20 -43.54
CA THR A 2 -7.34 9.20 -42.07
C THR A 2 -8.52 8.38 -41.54
N THR A 3 -8.27 7.47 -40.62
CA THR A 3 -9.29 6.64 -39.96
C THR A 3 -10.36 7.50 -39.28
N ARG A 4 -11.63 7.27 -39.56
CA ARG A 4 -12.72 7.95 -38.87
C ARG A 4 -12.96 7.33 -37.50
N LEU A 5 -12.86 8.15 -36.44
CA LEU A 5 -12.95 7.73 -35.03
C LEU A 5 -14.42 7.70 -34.57
N LEU A 6 -15.07 6.54 -34.63
CA LEU A 6 -16.48 6.38 -34.25
C LEU A 6 -16.70 6.53 -32.72
N TYR A 7 -15.76 6.10 -31.91
CA TYR A 7 -15.83 6.21 -30.45
C TYR A 7 -15.88 7.65 -29.93
N GLU A 8 -15.45 8.63 -30.73
CA GLU A 8 -15.56 10.06 -30.37
C GLU A 8 -17.00 10.57 -30.45
N THR A 9 -17.79 9.98 -31.35
CA THR A 9 -19.20 10.36 -31.58
C THR A 9 -20.13 9.49 -30.75
N ASP A 10 -19.91 8.17 -30.75
CA ASP A 10 -20.68 7.20 -30.00
C ASP A 10 -19.77 6.20 -29.27
N PRO A 11 -19.45 6.43 -27.99
CA PRO A 11 -18.65 5.52 -27.20
C PRO A 11 -19.34 4.19 -26.88
N TYR A 12 -20.64 4.05 -27.15
CA TYR A 12 -21.43 2.83 -26.93
C TYR A 12 -21.54 1.95 -28.18
N LEU A 13 -21.03 2.39 -29.31
CA LEU A 13 -21.01 1.59 -30.53
C LEU A 13 -20.05 0.41 -30.35
N SER A 14 -20.58 -0.80 -30.21
CA SER A 14 -19.82 -2.03 -30.03
C SER A 14 -19.60 -2.83 -31.30
N LYS A 15 -20.52 -2.69 -32.32
CA LYS A 15 -20.41 -3.39 -33.58
C LYS A 15 -20.47 -2.39 -34.73
N PHE A 16 -19.61 -2.58 -35.72
CA PHE A 16 -19.58 -1.70 -36.90
C PHE A 16 -18.93 -2.40 -38.10
N ASP A 17 -19.33 -1.94 -39.28
CA ASP A 17 -18.68 -2.32 -40.54
C ASP A 17 -17.54 -1.36 -40.87
N ALA A 18 -16.45 -1.89 -41.43
CA ALA A 18 -15.35 -1.10 -41.91
C ALA A 18 -14.73 -1.69 -43.18
N THR A 19 -13.86 -0.91 -43.83
CA THR A 19 -13.05 -1.36 -44.96
C THR A 19 -11.58 -1.31 -44.58
N VAL A 20 -10.83 -2.38 -44.85
CA VAL A 20 -9.38 -2.45 -44.66
C VAL A 20 -8.70 -1.45 -45.60
N THR A 21 -7.96 -0.52 -45.05
CA THR A 21 -7.22 0.52 -45.80
C THR A 21 -5.73 0.20 -45.93
N GLN A 22 -5.15 -0.48 -44.94
CA GLN A 22 -3.75 -0.89 -44.95
C GLN A 22 -3.54 -2.19 -44.19
N VAL A 23 -2.56 -2.98 -44.64
CA VAL A 23 -2.13 -4.21 -43.97
C VAL A 23 -0.59 -4.19 -43.90
N GLU A 24 -0.07 -4.38 -42.67
CA GLU A 24 1.36 -4.44 -42.40
C GLU A 24 1.69 -5.55 -41.39
N GLY A 25 2.02 -6.74 -41.88
CA GLY A 25 2.16 -7.95 -41.02
C GLY A 25 0.87 -8.26 -40.28
N GLU A 26 0.89 -8.32 -38.97
CA GLU A 26 -0.29 -8.54 -38.11
C GLU A 26 -1.13 -7.27 -37.88
N TRP A 27 -0.71 -6.11 -38.40
CA TRP A 27 -1.39 -4.84 -38.19
C TRP A 27 -2.31 -4.49 -39.35
N VAL A 28 -3.54 -4.09 -38.99
CA VAL A 28 -4.61 -3.72 -39.94
C VAL A 28 -5.08 -2.31 -39.61
N GLU A 29 -5.19 -1.47 -40.64
CA GLU A 29 -5.85 -0.17 -40.55
C GLU A 29 -7.21 -0.24 -41.26
N LEU A 30 -8.17 0.50 -40.69
CA LEU A 30 -9.54 0.55 -41.20
C LEU A 30 -9.93 1.98 -41.57
N ASP A 31 -10.85 2.14 -42.53
CA ASP A 31 -11.42 3.45 -42.91
C ASP A 31 -12.14 4.15 -41.75
N ARG A 32 -12.67 3.36 -40.83
CA ARG A 32 -13.32 3.80 -39.58
C ARG A 32 -13.14 2.79 -38.50
N THR A 33 -13.16 3.25 -37.22
CA THR A 33 -13.04 2.35 -36.08
C THR A 33 -13.78 2.89 -34.86
N ALA A 34 -14.42 1.97 -34.11
CA ALA A 34 -14.92 2.23 -32.76
C ALA A 34 -13.93 1.77 -31.65
N PHE A 35 -12.84 1.12 -32.01
CA PHE A 35 -11.78 0.78 -31.04
C PHE A 35 -11.05 2.03 -30.55
N PHE A 36 -11.07 2.25 -29.24
CA PHE A 36 -10.28 3.28 -28.58
C PHE A 36 -8.83 2.79 -28.42
N PRO A 37 -7.83 3.53 -28.90
CA PRO A 37 -6.44 3.06 -28.91
C PRO A 37 -5.72 3.21 -27.58
N GLY A 38 -6.45 3.57 -26.52
CA GLY A 38 -5.85 3.97 -25.26
C GLY A 38 -5.38 5.43 -25.28
N GLY A 39 -5.05 5.94 -24.11
CA GLY A 39 -4.55 7.30 -23.95
C GLY A 39 -5.11 7.98 -22.71
N GLY A 40 -4.42 9.04 -22.26
CA GLY A 40 -4.82 9.78 -21.06
C GLY A 40 -4.76 8.97 -19.76
N GLY A 41 -4.20 7.76 -19.79
CA GLY A 41 -4.15 6.83 -18.67
C GLY A 41 -5.21 5.73 -18.73
N GLN A 42 -6.11 5.76 -19.72
CA GLN A 42 -7.06 4.68 -19.98
C GLN A 42 -6.44 3.69 -20.96
N ASP A 43 -6.62 2.41 -20.68
CA ASP A 43 -6.17 1.29 -21.52
C ASP A 43 -6.93 1.24 -22.85
N ALA A 44 -6.30 0.60 -23.85
CA ALA A 44 -6.91 0.38 -25.16
C ALA A 44 -7.99 -0.71 -25.10
N ASP A 45 -8.89 -0.64 -26.08
CA ASP A 45 -9.87 -1.69 -26.30
C ASP A 45 -9.24 -2.97 -26.82
N ARG A 46 -10.04 -4.03 -26.70
CA ARG A 46 -9.90 -5.32 -27.38
C ARG A 46 -11.22 -5.69 -28.05
N GLY A 47 -11.22 -6.75 -28.81
CA GLY A 47 -12.41 -7.25 -29.45
C GLY A 47 -12.07 -8.12 -30.65
N TRP A 48 -12.86 -8.04 -31.71
CA TRP A 48 -12.72 -8.91 -32.88
C TRP A 48 -12.89 -8.13 -34.18
N ILE A 49 -12.20 -8.55 -35.21
CA ILE A 49 -12.47 -8.21 -36.60
C ILE A 49 -12.76 -9.53 -37.30
N GLU A 50 -13.99 -9.67 -37.86
CA GLU A 50 -14.58 -10.97 -38.20
C GLU A 50 -14.47 -11.88 -36.93
N ASP A 51 -14.03 -13.10 -37.07
CA ASP A 51 -13.83 -14.05 -35.97
C ASP A 51 -12.44 -13.99 -35.32
N LEU A 52 -11.58 -13.03 -35.72
CA LEU A 52 -10.20 -12.94 -35.26
C LEU A 52 -10.04 -11.88 -34.17
N GLU A 53 -9.32 -12.25 -33.11
CA GLU A 53 -9.12 -11.38 -31.95
C GLU A 53 -8.23 -10.18 -32.29
N VAL A 54 -8.66 -8.98 -31.88
CA VAL A 54 -7.83 -7.77 -31.83
C VAL A 54 -7.10 -7.74 -30.50
N THR A 55 -5.83 -8.12 -30.49
CA THR A 55 -5.02 -8.25 -29.28
C THR A 55 -4.45 -6.93 -28.79
N GLU A 56 -4.24 -5.96 -29.70
CA GLU A 56 -3.69 -4.64 -29.38
C GLU A 56 -4.26 -3.60 -30.35
N VAL A 57 -4.51 -2.38 -29.85
CA VAL A 57 -4.89 -1.23 -30.65
C VAL A 57 -3.91 -0.09 -30.37
N LYS A 58 -3.38 0.54 -31.40
CA LYS A 58 -2.43 1.66 -31.29
C LYS A 58 -2.95 2.90 -32.01
N GLY A 59 -2.83 4.05 -31.32
CA GLY A 59 -3.02 5.37 -31.90
C GLY A 59 -1.74 5.86 -32.62
N GLY A 60 -1.95 6.81 -33.50
CA GLY A 60 -0.91 7.49 -34.26
C GLY A 60 -1.60 8.42 -35.26
N ASP A 61 -1.04 8.58 -36.46
CA ASP A 61 -1.69 9.30 -37.57
C ASP A 61 -2.97 8.57 -38.01
N ASP A 62 -2.95 7.23 -37.92
CA ASP A 62 -4.08 6.35 -38.08
C ASP A 62 -4.16 5.31 -36.94
N ILE A 63 -5.29 4.63 -36.81
CA ILE A 63 -5.50 3.61 -35.77
C ILE A 63 -5.14 2.24 -36.33
N LYS A 64 -4.16 1.58 -35.71
CA LYS A 64 -3.70 0.24 -36.07
C LYS A 64 -4.27 -0.81 -35.12
N HIS A 65 -4.79 -1.89 -35.67
CA HIS A 65 -5.37 -3.03 -34.94
C HIS A 65 -4.45 -4.24 -35.14
N LYS A 66 -3.94 -4.83 -34.08
CA LYS A 66 -3.12 -6.04 -34.15
C LYS A 66 -4.05 -7.26 -34.16
N VAL A 67 -4.07 -7.97 -35.28
CA VAL A 67 -4.90 -9.16 -35.51
C VAL A 67 -3.96 -10.29 -35.94
N PRO A 68 -3.52 -11.15 -35.04
CA PRO A 68 -2.66 -12.28 -35.38
C PRO A 68 -3.36 -13.23 -36.39
N ASP A 69 -2.56 -13.86 -37.24
CA ASP A 69 -3.00 -14.90 -38.20
C ASP A 69 -4.09 -14.48 -39.18
N HIS A 70 -4.29 -13.16 -39.39
CA HIS A 70 -5.26 -12.70 -40.36
C HIS A 70 -4.78 -12.88 -41.81
N ALA A 71 -5.75 -12.99 -42.74
CA ALA A 71 -5.53 -13.03 -44.18
C ALA A 71 -6.27 -11.87 -44.89
N PHE A 72 -6.48 -10.74 -44.18
CA PHE A 72 -7.20 -9.58 -44.74
C PHE A 72 -6.40 -8.94 -45.87
N THR A 73 -7.14 -8.37 -46.82
CA THR A 73 -6.58 -7.64 -47.95
C THR A 73 -7.11 -6.21 -48.00
N VAL A 74 -6.33 -5.29 -48.54
CA VAL A 74 -6.76 -3.91 -48.74
C VAL A 74 -8.01 -3.86 -49.62
N GLY A 75 -9.02 -3.10 -49.19
CA GLY A 75 -10.30 -2.99 -49.86
C GLY A 75 -11.34 -4.03 -49.37
N GLN A 76 -10.97 -4.99 -48.55
CA GLN A 76 -11.90 -5.95 -47.95
C GLN A 76 -12.84 -5.26 -46.97
N ARG A 77 -14.16 -5.55 -47.05
CA ARG A 77 -15.12 -5.18 -46.03
C ARG A 77 -15.08 -6.20 -44.90
N VAL A 78 -15.13 -5.73 -43.69
CA VAL A 78 -15.07 -6.52 -42.46
C VAL A 78 -16.12 -6.02 -41.48
N GLU A 79 -16.63 -6.94 -40.65
CA GLU A 79 -17.38 -6.61 -39.44
C GLU A 79 -16.41 -6.57 -38.27
N ALA A 80 -16.58 -5.62 -37.36
CA ALA A 80 -15.77 -5.48 -36.18
C ALA A 80 -16.64 -5.33 -34.93
N GLU A 81 -16.20 -5.97 -33.84
CA GLU A 81 -16.90 -5.98 -32.57
C GLU A 81 -15.91 -5.69 -31.44
N ILE A 82 -16.28 -4.78 -30.54
CA ILE A 82 -15.51 -4.45 -29.33
C ILE A 82 -15.90 -5.39 -28.20
N ASP A 83 -14.93 -5.83 -27.40
CA ASP A 83 -15.20 -6.42 -26.08
C ASP A 83 -15.89 -5.36 -25.21
N TRP A 84 -17.23 -5.45 -25.20
CA TRP A 84 -18.07 -4.48 -24.53
C TRP A 84 -17.90 -4.48 -23.00
N GLU A 85 -17.69 -5.64 -22.39
CA GLU A 85 -17.50 -5.73 -20.95
C GLU A 85 -16.24 -4.98 -20.54
N ARG A 86 -15.12 -5.20 -21.24
CA ARG A 86 -13.87 -4.45 -21.06
C ARG A 86 -14.06 -2.95 -21.31
N ARG A 87 -14.63 -2.57 -22.43
CA ARG A 87 -14.88 -1.17 -22.78
C ARG A 87 -15.68 -0.46 -21.70
N HIS A 88 -16.83 -1.02 -21.31
CA HIS A 88 -17.72 -0.41 -20.33
C HIS A 88 -17.08 -0.33 -18.95
N ASP A 89 -16.26 -1.31 -18.55
CA ASP A 89 -15.50 -1.26 -17.29
C ASP A 89 -14.45 -0.14 -17.29
N LEU A 90 -13.72 0.04 -18.41
CA LEU A 90 -12.77 1.13 -18.57
C LEU A 90 -13.46 2.50 -18.59
N MET A 91 -14.61 2.64 -19.26
CA MET A 91 -15.43 3.86 -19.26
C MET A 91 -15.91 4.22 -17.86
N ARG A 92 -16.41 3.25 -17.08
CA ARG A 92 -16.78 3.43 -15.68
C ARG A 92 -15.61 3.87 -14.84
N GLY A 93 -14.48 3.19 -14.97
CA GLY A 93 -13.24 3.52 -14.23
C GLY A 93 -12.76 4.94 -14.52
N HIS A 94 -12.77 5.36 -15.79
CA HIS A 94 -12.32 6.69 -16.19
C HIS A 94 -13.27 7.79 -15.68
N THR A 95 -14.58 7.57 -15.82
CA THR A 95 -15.58 8.53 -15.31
C THR A 95 -15.52 8.63 -13.78
N ALA A 96 -15.30 7.51 -13.09
CA ALA A 96 -15.13 7.48 -11.64
C ALA A 96 -13.86 8.21 -11.17
N GLU A 97 -12.76 8.12 -11.93
CA GLU A 97 -11.54 8.89 -11.65
C GLU A 97 -11.83 10.40 -11.68
N HIS A 98 -12.45 10.86 -12.77
CA HIS A 98 -12.86 12.27 -12.91
C HIS A 98 -13.70 12.73 -11.72
N LEU A 99 -14.72 11.97 -11.38
CA LEU A 99 -15.66 12.28 -10.31
C LEU A 99 -14.96 12.31 -8.94
N LEU A 100 -14.16 11.29 -8.63
CA LEU A 100 -13.45 11.18 -7.35
C LEU A 100 -12.39 12.26 -7.20
N PHE A 101 -11.57 12.47 -8.23
CA PHE A 101 -10.54 13.51 -8.15
C PHE A 101 -11.16 14.91 -7.99
N SER A 102 -12.23 15.23 -8.72
CA SER A 102 -12.90 16.53 -8.60
C SER A 102 -13.51 16.75 -7.23
N THR A 103 -14.13 15.73 -6.62
CA THR A 103 -14.63 15.83 -5.24
C THR A 103 -13.49 15.98 -4.21
N MET A 104 -12.36 15.27 -4.41
CA MET A 104 -11.16 15.43 -3.56
C MET A 104 -10.57 16.84 -3.70
N HIS A 105 -10.41 17.33 -4.92
CA HIS A 105 -9.86 18.67 -5.20
C HIS A 105 -10.76 19.80 -4.68
N LYS A 106 -12.08 19.63 -4.72
CA LYS A 106 -13.03 20.58 -4.09
C LYS A 106 -12.81 20.69 -2.58
N ILE A 107 -12.47 19.59 -1.89
CA ILE A 107 -12.21 19.57 -0.45
C ILE A 107 -10.80 20.11 -0.14
N ASN A 108 -9.81 19.74 -0.96
CA ASN A 108 -8.43 20.20 -0.87
C ASN A 108 -7.93 20.72 -2.24
N PRO A 109 -8.04 22.03 -2.51
CA PRO A 109 -7.64 22.63 -3.79
C PRO A 109 -6.13 22.57 -4.09
N GLU A 110 -5.30 22.21 -3.12
CA GLU A 110 -3.84 22.06 -3.31
C GLU A 110 -3.46 20.73 -3.96
N LEU A 111 -4.43 19.82 -4.13
CA LEU A 111 -4.17 18.54 -4.79
C LEU A 111 -3.91 18.73 -6.29
N GLU A 112 -2.82 18.16 -6.77
CA GLU A 112 -2.49 18.11 -8.19
C GLU A 112 -2.58 16.68 -8.72
N LEU A 113 -3.37 16.48 -9.79
CA LEU A 113 -3.43 15.20 -10.50
C LEU A 113 -2.16 15.00 -11.34
N VAL A 114 -1.37 14.00 -11.02
CA VAL A 114 -0.10 13.71 -11.71
C VAL A 114 -0.30 12.74 -12.87
N LYS A 115 -0.93 11.59 -12.59
CA LYS A 115 -1.07 10.48 -13.53
C LYS A 115 -2.36 9.73 -13.24
N ILE A 116 -2.93 9.13 -14.27
CA ILE A 116 -4.08 8.23 -14.24
C ILE A 116 -3.64 6.87 -14.76
N SER A 117 -4.20 5.79 -14.23
CA SER A 117 -4.04 4.43 -14.74
C SER A 117 -5.34 3.67 -14.56
N ILE A 118 -6.05 3.47 -15.65
CA ILE A 118 -7.33 2.76 -15.72
C ILE A 118 -7.14 1.54 -16.63
N THR A 119 -6.95 0.40 -16.01
CA THR A 119 -6.85 -0.91 -16.65
C THR A 119 -7.92 -1.85 -16.09
N PRO A 120 -8.23 -2.98 -16.71
CA PRO A 120 -9.16 -3.95 -16.14
C PRO A 120 -8.73 -4.45 -14.76
N GLU A 121 -7.42 -4.66 -14.56
CA GLU A 121 -6.87 -5.22 -13.34
C GLU A 121 -6.76 -4.18 -12.22
N LYS A 122 -6.62 -2.90 -12.59
CA LYS A 122 -6.36 -1.84 -11.62
C LYS A 122 -6.86 -0.48 -12.08
N LYS A 123 -7.59 0.19 -11.21
CA LYS A 123 -8.01 1.57 -11.40
C LYS A 123 -7.40 2.43 -10.30
N CYS A 124 -6.54 3.36 -10.69
CA CYS A 124 -5.89 4.27 -9.75
C CYS A 124 -5.49 5.59 -10.41
N PHE A 125 -5.25 6.58 -9.59
CA PHE A 125 -4.59 7.82 -10.00
C PHE A 125 -3.57 8.29 -8.95
N PHE A 126 -2.68 9.15 -9.37
CA PHE A 126 -1.57 9.64 -8.57
C PHE A 126 -1.73 11.14 -8.36
N VAL A 127 -1.61 11.58 -7.13
CA VAL A 127 -1.73 12.99 -6.76
C VAL A 127 -0.51 13.47 -5.99
N LYS A 128 -0.21 14.77 -6.12
CA LYS A 128 0.63 15.50 -5.18
C LYS A 128 -0.26 16.22 -4.19
N GLY A 129 0.25 16.40 -2.97
CA GLY A 129 -0.48 17.01 -1.87
C GLY A 129 -0.87 16.00 -0.81
N GLU A 130 -1.40 16.52 0.30
CA GLU A 130 -1.77 15.71 1.45
C GLU A 130 -3.10 15.00 1.23
N VAL A 131 -3.08 13.67 1.27
CA VAL A 131 -4.26 12.79 1.19
C VAL A 131 -4.30 11.88 2.41
N ASN A 132 -5.43 11.89 3.10
CA ASN A 132 -5.72 11.01 4.23
C ASN A 132 -7.12 10.42 4.11
N TRP A 133 -7.43 9.43 4.95
CA TRP A 133 -8.72 8.74 4.89
C TRP A 133 -9.92 9.64 5.21
N ASN A 134 -9.76 10.72 6.00
CA ASN A 134 -10.85 11.67 6.27
C ASN A 134 -11.25 12.43 4.99
N LEU A 135 -10.25 12.92 4.25
CA LEU A 135 -10.48 13.59 2.97
C LEU A 135 -11.15 12.62 1.98
N VAL A 136 -10.58 11.41 1.84
CA VAL A 136 -11.07 10.40 0.89
C VAL A 136 -12.49 9.95 1.25
N SER A 137 -12.80 9.72 2.51
CA SER A 137 -14.15 9.32 2.94
C SER A 137 -15.20 10.37 2.56
N ARG A 138 -14.93 11.65 2.81
CA ARG A 138 -15.82 12.74 2.43
C ARG A 138 -15.97 12.86 0.90
N ALA A 139 -14.87 12.81 0.17
CA ALA A 139 -14.87 12.87 -1.29
C ALA A 139 -15.65 11.70 -1.90
N GLN A 140 -15.44 10.50 -1.38
CA GLN A 140 -16.14 9.29 -1.81
C GLN A 140 -17.64 9.35 -1.52
N GLN A 141 -18.06 9.93 -0.39
CA GLN A 141 -19.47 10.16 -0.08
C GLN A 141 -20.10 11.13 -1.07
N GLU A 142 -19.45 12.28 -1.37
CA GLU A 142 -19.93 13.24 -2.38
C GLU A 142 -19.99 12.58 -3.77
N ALA A 143 -18.98 11.79 -4.17
CA ALA A 143 -18.97 11.08 -5.44
C ALA A 143 -20.12 10.07 -5.55
N ASN A 144 -20.37 9.28 -4.51
CA ASN A 144 -21.50 8.34 -4.50
C ASN A 144 -22.86 9.08 -4.44
N GLY A 145 -22.93 10.25 -3.81
CA GLY A 145 -24.09 11.13 -3.90
C GLY A 145 -24.37 11.59 -5.33
N ALA A 146 -23.35 11.94 -6.11
CA ALA A 146 -23.46 12.28 -7.53
C ALA A 146 -23.88 11.07 -8.39
N ILE A 147 -23.42 9.86 -8.04
CA ILE A 147 -23.87 8.62 -8.69
C ILE A 147 -25.36 8.39 -8.44
N ALA A 148 -25.80 8.56 -7.21
CA ALA A 148 -27.22 8.44 -6.84
C ALA A 148 -28.11 9.51 -7.50
N ALA A 149 -27.56 10.72 -7.72
CA ALA A 149 -28.25 11.80 -8.42
C ALA A 149 -28.34 11.59 -9.95
N GLN A 150 -27.70 10.55 -10.50
CA GLN A 150 -27.75 10.17 -11.90
C GLN A 150 -27.37 11.33 -12.85
N LEU A 151 -26.26 11.99 -12.56
CA LEU A 151 -25.81 13.15 -13.33
C LEU A 151 -25.43 12.76 -14.76
N PRO A 152 -25.78 13.61 -15.77
CA PRO A 152 -25.35 13.38 -17.13
C PRO A 152 -23.85 13.57 -17.27
N VAL A 153 -23.22 12.73 -18.09
CA VAL A 153 -21.83 12.86 -18.54
C VAL A 153 -21.86 13.23 -20.01
N THR A 154 -21.43 14.42 -20.31
CA THR A 154 -21.50 15.00 -21.67
C THR A 154 -20.13 15.40 -22.16
N HIS A 155 -19.98 15.56 -23.46
CA HIS A 155 -18.77 16.13 -24.03
C HIS A 155 -19.08 17.15 -25.13
N VAL A 156 -18.17 18.10 -25.26
CA VAL A 156 -18.24 19.11 -26.34
C VAL A 156 -16.82 19.33 -26.90
N TRP A 157 -16.75 19.65 -28.19
CA TRP A 157 -15.51 20.08 -28.81
C TRP A 157 -15.44 21.61 -28.81
N ALA A 158 -14.37 22.18 -28.29
CA ALA A 158 -14.16 23.62 -28.21
C ALA A 158 -12.81 24.00 -28.87
N SER A 159 -12.72 25.21 -29.42
CA SER A 159 -11.43 25.72 -29.86
C SER A 159 -10.49 25.88 -28.67
N LYS A 160 -9.21 25.54 -28.84
CA LYS A 160 -8.17 25.65 -27.77
C LYS A 160 -8.09 27.07 -27.18
N ASP A 161 -8.42 28.10 -27.96
CA ASP A 161 -8.35 29.50 -27.54
C ASP A 161 -9.69 30.02 -26.94
N SER A 162 -10.72 29.16 -26.85
CA SER A 162 -12.04 29.54 -26.33
C SER A 162 -12.05 29.75 -24.84
N GLU A 163 -12.93 30.63 -24.33
CA GLU A 163 -13.15 30.83 -22.91
C GLU A 163 -13.56 29.54 -22.19
N ALA A 164 -14.26 28.62 -22.87
CA ALA A 164 -14.64 27.33 -22.33
C ALA A 164 -13.42 26.47 -21.94
N VAL A 165 -12.34 26.52 -22.73
CA VAL A 165 -11.11 25.78 -22.48
C VAL A 165 -10.30 26.38 -21.32
N LYS A 166 -10.35 27.70 -21.13
CA LYS A 166 -9.65 28.37 -20.02
C LYS A 166 -10.25 28.07 -18.65
N GLN A 167 -11.51 27.64 -18.62
CA GLN A 167 -12.26 27.37 -17.38
C GLN A 167 -12.26 25.89 -16.98
N VAL A 168 -11.59 25.02 -17.72
CA VAL A 168 -11.59 23.59 -17.44
C VAL A 168 -10.21 23.11 -16.94
N ARG A 169 -10.23 22.03 -16.21
CA ARG A 169 -9.00 21.33 -15.80
C ARG A 169 -8.31 20.77 -17.05
N ILE A 170 -7.16 21.35 -17.40
CA ILE A 170 -6.40 20.97 -18.58
C ILE A 170 -4.90 20.95 -18.28
N LYS A 171 -4.21 19.95 -18.81
CA LYS A 171 -2.74 19.98 -18.93
C LYS A 171 -2.39 20.50 -20.32
N ALA A 172 -1.90 21.73 -20.40
CA ALA A 172 -1.60 22.42 -21.67
C ALA A 172 -0.73 21.59 -22.62
N GLU A 173 0.18 20.78 -22.07
CA GLU A 173 1.07 19.88 -22.81
C GLU A 173 0.34 18.74 -23.54
N ARG A 174 -0.93 18.51 -23.28
CA ARG A 174 -1.75 17.44 -23.89
C ARG A 174 -2.68 17.94 -24.98
N ILE A 175 -2.63 19.21 -25.33
CA ILE A 175 -3.43 19.77 -26.40
C ILE A 175 -2.70 19.51 -27.73
N HIS A 176 -3.25 18.61 -28.52
CA HIS A 176 -2.81 18.35 -29.89
C HIS A 176 -3.89 18.86 -30.86
N GLY A 177 -3.52 19.78 -31.76
CA GLY A 177 -4.45 20.36 -32.74
C GLY A 177 -5.18 21.62 -32.25
N ASP A 178 -6.22 22.04 -32.99
CA ASP A 178 -6.95 23.30 -32.75
C ASP A 178 -8.22 23.13 -31.91
N LYS A 179 -8.62 21.91 -31.59
CA LYS A 179 -9.82 21.60 -30.82
C LYS A 179 -9.48 20.73 -29.61
N VAL A 180 -10.17 21.00 -28.52
CA VAL A 180 -10.07 20.27 -27.26
C VAL A 180 -11.43 19.66 -26.95
N ARG A 181 -11.46 18.36 -26.65
CA ARG A 181 -12.66 17.68 -26.16
C ARG A 181 -12.79 17.93 -24.66
N ILE A 182 -13.87 18.57 -24.25
CA ILE A 182 -14.22 18.83 -22.86
C ILE A 182 -15.26 17.83 -22.43
N VAL A 183 -14.98 17.06 -21.39
CA VAL A 183 -15.93 16.16 -20.73
C VAL A 183 -16.43 16.84 -19.47
N SER A 184 -17.75 16.77 -19.26
CA SER A 184 -18.43 17.35 -18.09
C SER A 184 -19.27 16.29 -17.38
N ILE A 185 -19.21 16.26 -16.04
CA ILE A 185 -20.03 15.43 -15.17
C ILE A 185 -20.95 16.37 -14.37
N GLY A 186 -22.14 16.64 -14.91
CA GLY A 186 -23.00 17.69 -14.37
C GLY A 186 -22.21 18.98 -14.18
N GLU A 187 -22.31 19.57 -12.98
CA GLU A 187 -21.52 20.74 -12.57
C GLU A 187 -20.31 20.37 -11.66
N ILE A 188 -20.03 19.08 -11.46
CA ILE A 188 -18.99 18.63 -10.51
C ILE A 188 -17.62 18.62 -11.15
N ASP A 189 -17.49 18.16 -12.39
CA ASP A 189 -16.23 18.13 -13.13
C ASP A 189 -16.38 18.69 -14.54
N LYS A 190 -15.38 19.45 -14.97
CA LYS A 190 -15.20 19.86 -16.37
C LYS A 190 -13.72 19.75 -16.68
N ALA A 191 -13.35 18.80 -17.53
CA ALA A 191 -11.94 18.52 -17.83
C ALA A 191 -11.71 18.26 -19.33
N ALA A 192 -10.54 18.65 -19.80
CA ALA A 192 -10.07 18.27 -21.13
C ALA A 192 -9.67 16.78 -21.10
N CYS A 193 -10.43 15.96 -21.84
CA CYS A 193 -10.24 14.52 -21.86
C CYS A 193 -10.58 13.91 -23.22
N ALA A 194 -9.64 13.11 -23.75
CA ALA A 194 -9.84 12.36 -25.00
C ALA A 194 -10.36 10.92 -24.79
N GLY A 195 -10.41 10.45 -23.53
CA GLY A 195 -10.85 9.10 -23.21
C GLY A 195 -12.34 8.88 -23.40
N VAL A 196 -12.77 7.64 -23.34
CA VAL A 196 -14.18 7.27 -23.43
C VAL A 196 -14.82 7.21 -22.05
N HIS A 197 -16.07 7.68 -21.94
CA HIS A 197 -16.80 7.82 -20.69
C HIS A 197 -18.20 7.23 -20.79
N VAL A 198 -18.80 6.86 -19.66
CA VAL A 198 -20.23 6.53 -19.59
C VAL A 198 -21.08 7.79 -19.81
N GLN A 199 -22.34 7.63 -20.19
CA GLN A 199 -23.24 8.75 -20.45
C GLN A 199 -23.96 9.27 -19.19
N ASN A 200 -23.95 8.48 -18.11
CA ASN A 200 -24.59 8.84 -16.86
C ASN A 200 -23.83 8.24 -15.66
N THR A 201 -23.69 9.01 -14.58
CA THR A 201 -23.00 8.55 -13.37
C THR A 201 -23.65 7.32 -12.72
N ARG A 202 -24.95 7.06 -12.93
CA ARG A 202 -25.64 5.85 -12.44
C ARG A 202 -24.96 4.55 -12.88
N GLU A 203 -24.26 4.56 -14.02
CA GLU A 203 -23.59 3.38 -14.58
C GLU A 203 -22.37 2.95 -13.74
N LEU A 204 -21.82 3.87 -12.95
CA LEU A 204 -20.77 3.58 -11.97
C LEU A 204 -21.31 2.71 -10.83
N ARG A 205 -22.61 2.71 -10.57
CA ARG A 205 -23.30 2.03 -9.46
C ARG A 205 -22.76 2.42 -8.09
N MET A 206 -21.50 2.16 -7.84
CA MET A 206 -20.76 2.51 -6.62
C MET A 206 -19.31 2.83 -6.96
N LEU A 207 -18.72 3.76 -6.22
CA LEU A 207 -17.30 4.06 -6.20
C LEU A 207 -16.78 3.78 -4.79
N LEU A 208 -15.72 2.97 -4.69
CA LEU A 208 -15.08 2.59 -3.43
C LEU A 208 -13.58 2.75 -3.54
N VAL A 209 -12.99 3.63 -2.72
CA VAL A 209 -11.53 3.69 -2.55
C VAL A 209 -11.08 2.54 -1.67
N THR A 210 -10.13 1.76 -2.15
CA THR A 210 -9.69 0.54 -1.47
C THR A 210 -8.31 0.69 -0.85
N LYS A 211 -7.47 1.62 -1.36
CA LYS A 211 -6.09 1.74 -0.90
C LYS A 211 -5.52 3.13 -1.13
N LEU A 212 -4.71 3.58 -0.17
CA LEU A 212 -3.82 4.74 -0.29
C LEU A 212 -2.39 4.24 -0.11
N THR A 213 -1.52 4.54 -1.08
CA THR A 213 -0.12 4.09 -1.05
C THR A 213 0.81 5.25 -1.35
N SER A 214 1.95 5.34 -0.66
CA SER A 214 2.98 6.33 -1.01
C SER A 214 3.46 6.12 -2.44
N ALA A 215 3.48 7.18 -3.23
CA ALA A 215 3.78 7.16 -4.66
C ALA A 215 4.96 8.04 -5.05
N ARG A 216 5.80 8.48 -4.10
CA ARG A 216 6.94 9.39 -4.34
C ARG A 216 7.88 8.90 -5.45
N ALA A 217 8.15 7.60 -5.51
CA ALA A 217 8.96 6.99 -6.56
C ALA A 217 8.30 7.04 -7.97
N LYS A 218 6.99 7.33 -8.05
CA LYS A 218 6.20 7.42 -9.29
C LYS A 218 5.83 8.87 -9.66
N GLY A 219 6.45 9.85 -8.99
CA GLY A 219 6.28 11.28 -9.26
C GLY A 219 5.06 11.94 -8.60
N GLY A 220 4.29 11.19 -7.79
CA GLY A 220 3.22 11.71 -6.92
C GLY A 220 3.52 11.44 -5.46
N ASP A 221 2.75 12.04 -4.55
CA ASP A 221 2.85 11.76 -3.13
C ASP A 221 2.02 10.55 -2.72
N VAL A 222 0.83 10.41 -3.29
CA VAL A 222 -0.12 9.33 -2.98
C VAL A 222 -0.72 8.73 -4.26
N GLU A 223 -0.78 7.41 -4.29
CA GLU A 223 -1.59 6.62 -5.23
C GLU A 223 -2.92 6.30 -4.56
N VAL A 224 -4.02 6.66 -5.22
CA VAL A 224 -5.40 6.38 -4.81
C VAL A 224 -5.94 5.26 -5.69
N GLU A 225 -6.18 4.10 -5.12
CA GLU A 225 -6.74 2.93 -5.80
C GLU A 225 -8.21 2.78 -5.47
N PHE A 226 -9.03 2.50 -6.47
CA PHE A 226 -10.49 2.43 -6.30
C PHE A 226 -11.11 1.35 -7.19
N LEU A 227 -12.33 0.98 -6.83
CA LEU A 227 -13.22 0.07 -7.57
C LEU A 227 -14.49 0.79 -7.95
N THR A 228 -15.17 0.27 -8.99
CA THR A 228 -16.49 0.72 -9.42
C THR A 228 -17.42 -0.47 -9.64
N GLY A 229 -18.72 -0.21 -9.78
CA GLY A 229 -19.68 -1.22 -10.17
C GLY A 229 -19.90 -2.30 -9.12
N ARG A 230 -20.06 -3.52 -9.59
CA ARG A 230 -20.32 -4.67 -8.73
C ARG A 230 -19.13 -4.98 -7.81
N ASP A 231 -17.93 -4.91 -8.32
CA ASP A 231 -16.72 -5.19 -7.54
C ASP A 231 -16.58 -4.24 -6.34
N ALA A 232 -16.94 -2.96 -6.52
CA ALA A 232 -16.98 -2.01 -5.42
C ALA A 232 -18.02 -2.39 -4.36
N MET A 233 -19.20 -2.83 -4.76
CA MET A 233 -20.29 -3.26 -3.87
C MET A 233 -19.90 -4.51 -3.11
N ASP A 234 -19.42 -5.54 -3.80
CA ASP A 234 -19.01 -6.81 -3.21
C ASP A 234 -17.84 -6.59 -2.20
N LYS A 235 -16.88 -5.74 -2.58
CA LYS A 235 -15.77 -5.36 -1.68
C LYS A 235 -16.24 -4.58 -0.45
N ALA A 236 -17.18 -3.66 -0.62
CA ALA A 236 -17.75 -2.89 0.50
C ALA A 236 -18.46 -3.80 1.51
N LEU A 237 -19.21 -4.79 1.04
CA LEU A 237 -19.88 -5.78 1.91
C LEU A 237 -18.87 -6.58 2.73
N VAL A 238 -17.78 -7.04 2.10
CA VAL A 238 -16.70 -7.76 2.80
C VAL A 238 -16.02 -6.87 3.84
N LEU A 239 -15.69 -5.63 3.50
CA LEU A 239 -15.07 -4.69 4.43
C LEU A 239 -16.00 -4.33 5.60
N SER A 240 -17.30 -4.19 5.33
CA SER A 240 -18.31 -3.97 6.37
C SER A 240 -18.37 -5.15 7.36
N ALA A 241 -18.34 -6.39 6.85
CA ALA A 241 -18.30 -7.57 7.71
C ALA A 241 -17.04 -7.61 8.60
N TYR A 242 -15.88 -7.26 8.04
CA TYR A 242 -14.64 -7.16 8.84
C TYR A 242 -14.71 -6.05 9.89
N ALA A 243 -15.30 -4.90 9.57
CA ALA A 243 -15.48 -3.83 10.54
C ALA A 243 -16.39 -4.27 11.70
N LEU A 244 -17.51 -4.97 11.42
CA LEU A 244 -18.40 -5.51 12.44
C LEU A 244 -17.69 -6.53 13.33
N GLN A 245 -16.92 -7.46 12.76
CA GLN A 245 -16.14 -8.45 13.53
C GLN A 245 -15.06 -7.79 14.38
N ALA A 246 -14.41 -6.75 13.85
CA ALA A 246 -13.41 -5.99 14.61
C ALA A 246 -14.06 -5.26 15.80
N ALA A 247 -15.24 -4.64 15.61
CA ALA A 247 -15.99 -4.01 16.68
C ALA A 247 -16.35 -5.01 17.77
N GLU A 248 -16.89 -6.18 17.40
CA GLU A 248 -17.21 -7.25 18.32
C GLU A 248 -15.99 -7.72 19.12
N SER A 249 -14.85 -7.95 18.43
CA SER A 249 -13.60 -8.36 19.07
C SER A 249 -13.03 -7.34 20.05
N LEU A 250 -13.30 -6.05 19.80
CA LEU A 250 -12.89 -4.94 20.67
C LEU A 250 -13.91 -4.65 21.78
N GLY A 251 -15.06 -5.34 21.81
CA GLY A 251 -16.17 -5.02 22.71
C GLY A 251 -16.73 -3.59 22.47
N SER A 252 -16.74 -3.15 21.22
CA SER A 252 -17.06 -1.79 20.80
C SER A 252 -18.21 -1.78 19.80
N VAL A 253 -18.70 -0.61 19.44
CA VAL A 253 -19.59 -0.42 18.28
C VAL A 253 -18.77 0.00 17.05
N PRO A 254 -19.27 -0.23 15.82
CA PRO A 254 -18.52 0.06 14.60
C PRO A 254 -17.98 1.49 14.50
N ASP A 255 -18.76 2.47 14.95
CA ASP A 255 -18.37 3.89 14.91
C ASP A 255 -17.19 4.21 15.83
N ASP A 256 -16.97 3.40 16.86
CA ASP A 256 -15.93 3.60 17.89
C ASP A 256 -14.69 2.72 17.69
N ILE A 257 -14.59 1.95 16.60
CA ILE A 257 -13.45 1.05 16.34
C ILE A 257 -12.11 1.79 16.43
N LEU A 258 -11.99 2.95 15.78
CA LEU A 258 -10.73 3.70 15.74
C LEU A 258 -10.35 4.27 17.10
N SER A 259 -11.32 4.76 17.88
CA SER A 259 -11.09 5.25 19.24
C SER A 259 -10.72 4.08 20.18
N SER A 260 -11.39 2.94 20.07
CA SER A 260 -11.09 1.72 20.84
C SER A 260 -9.69 1.18 20.54
N LEU A 261 -9.28 1.14 19.25
CA LEU A 261 -7.93 0.76 18.86
C LEU A 261 -6.86 1.73 19.40
N THR A 262 -7.15 3.03 19.40
CA THR A 262 -6.24 4.05 19.94
C THR A 262 -6.06 3.86 21.44
N ASN A 263 -7.16 3.62 22.17
CA ASN A 263 -7.15 3.38 23.60
C ASN A 263 -6.39 2.08 23.95
N LEU A 264 -6.63 1.00 23.19
CA LEU A 264 -5.95 -0.28 23.40
C LEU A 264 -4.43 -0.15 23.21
N LYS A 265 -3.98 0.57 22.17
CA LYS A 265 -2.55 0.84 21.96
C LYS A 265 -1.94 1.68 23.08
N ALA A 266 -2.66 2.67 23.57
CA ALA A 266 -2.20 3.50 24.67
C ALA A 266 -2.14 2.71 26.00
N GLU A 267 -3.05 1.77 26.22
CA GLU A 267 -3.06 0.88 27.38
C GLU A 267 -1.91 -0.14 27.30
N GLU A 268 -1.67 -0.72 26.14
CA GLU A 268 -0.52 -1.62 25.89
C GLU A 268 0.80 -0.92 26.21
N GLU A 269 1.01 0.30 25.71
CA GLU A 269 2.25 1.05 25.97
C GLU A 269 2.41 1.38 27.46
N ARG A 270 1.34 1.84 28.13
CA ARG A 270 1.36 2.07 29.58
C ARG A 270 1.70 0.81 30.37
N SER A 271 1.10 -0.32 30.01
CA SER A 271 1.37 -1.60 30.65
C SER A 271 2.82 -2.02 30.45
N ARG A 272 3.35 -1.83 29.24
CA ARG A 272 4.76 -2.10 28.89
C ARG A 272 5.72 -1.22 29.69
N GLU A 273 5.44 0.09 29.82
CA GLU A 273 6.24 1.01 30.64
C GLU A 273 6.21 0.62 32.12
N THR A 274 5.05 0.25 32.63
CA THR A 274 4.89 -0.21 34.01
C THR A 274 5.71 -1.46 34.28
N LEU A 275 5.62 -2.47 33.42
CA LEU A 275 6.42 -3.69 33.50
C LEU A 275 7.92 -3.40 33.45
N ARG A 276 8.36 -2.49 32.56
CA ARG A 276 9.77 -2.04 32.51
C ARG A 276 10.24 -1.40 33.81
N SER A 277 9.37 -0.56 34.42
CA SER A 277 9.69 0.09 35.69
C SER A 277 9.84 -0.94 36.83
N TYR A 278 8.89 -1.86 36.96
CA TYR A 278 8.98 -2.94 37.94
C TYR A 278 10.21 -3.83 37.72
N ALA A 279 10.52 -4.13 36.48
CA ALA A 279 11.69 -4.91 36.13
C ALA A 279 12.98 -4.21 36.55
N LYS A 280 13.16 -2.93 36.23
CA LYS A 280 14.32 -2.12 36.66
C LYS A 280 14.45 -2.10 38.18
N GLU A 281 13.36 -1.87 38.89
CA GLU A 281 13.35 -1.85 40.34
C GLU A 281 13.72 -3.22 40.94
N SER A 282 13.16 -4.29 40.38
CA SER A 282 13.47 -5.66 40.79
C SER A 282 14.94 -6.02 40.59
N ILE A 283 15.52 -5.63 39.44
CA ILE A 283 16.96 -5.86 39.19
C ILE A 283 17.81 -5.00 40.11
N ALA A 284 17.45 -3.74 40.35
CA ALA A 284 18.19 -2.85 41.22
C ALA A 284 18.25 -3.34 42.70
N ARG A 285 17.21 -4.07 43.12
CA ARG A 285 17.09 -4.68 44.45
C ARG A 285 17.84 -6.01 44.59
N LEU A 286 18.43 -6.56 43.52
CA LEU A 286 19.19 -7.80 43.60
C LEU A 286 20.35 -7.63 44.57
N GLN A 287 20.42 -8.53 45.55
CA GLN A 287 21.52 -8.58 46.48
C GLN A 287 22.67 -9.43 45.90
N PRO A 288 23.89 -8.93 45.86
CA PRO A 288 25.01 -9.72 45.39
C PRO A 288 25.34 -10.89 46.37
N VAL A 289 25.57 -12.04 45.79
CA VAL A 289 26.10 -13.18 46.50
C VAL A 289 27.61 -13.00 46.58
N ARG A 290 28.19 -13.02 47.80
CA ARG A 290 29.61 -12.88 47.98
C ARG A 290 30.33 -14.23 47.83
N LEU A 291 31.32 -14.27 46.96
CA LEU A 291 32.17 -15.43 46.69
C LEU A 291 33.65 -15.00 46.91
N GLY A 292 34.16 -15.16 48.14
CA GLY A 292 35.44 -14.55 48.51
C GLY A 292 35.39 -13.02 48.35
N ASP A 293 36.24 -12.49 47.50
CA ASP A 293 36.30 -11.06 47.17
C ASP A 293 35.35 -10.63 46.03
N LEU A 294 34.70 -11.61 45.33
CA LEU A 294 33.80 -11.36 44.21
C LEU A 294 32.39 -11.12 44.72
N HIS A 295 31.70 -10.15 44.12
CA HIS A 295 30.27 -9.93 44.23
C HIS A 295 29.57 -10.45 42.97
N LEU A 296 28.75 -11.49 43.10
CA LEU A 296 27.97 -12.04 41.99
C LEU A 296 26.51 -11.58 42.06
N VAL A 297 26.05 -10.85 41.05
CA VAL A 297 24.66 -10.46 40.88
C VAL A 297 24.04 -11.33 39.79
N SER A 298 22.98 -12.06 40.11
CA SER A 298 22.32 -12.90 39.13
C SER A 298 20.81 -12.85 39.30
N GLY A 299 20.07 -13.00 38.18
CA GLY A 299 18.62 -13.04 38.19
C GLY A 299 18.06 -13.48 36.85
N VAL A 300 16.85 -14.08 36.91
CA VAL A 300 16.04 -14.44 35.76
C VAL A 300 14.72 -13.65 35.84
N PHE A 301 14.37 -12.97 34.78
CA PHE A 301 13.22 -12.10 34.73
C PHE A 301 12.35 -12.50 33.53
N GLN A 302 11.08 -12.15 33.57
CA GLN A 302 10.15 -12.41 32.47
C GLN A 302 9.83 -11.11 31.72
N GLY A 303 9.86 -11.15 30.39
CA GLY A 303 9.37 -10.06 29.52
C GLY A 303 10.18 -8.77 29.57
N ILE A 304 11.45 -8.80 30.00
CA ILE A 304 12.32 -7.60 30.01
C ILE A 304 12.98 -7.42 28.64
N ASP A 305 12.84 -6.23 28.09
CA ASP A 305 13.50 -5.89 26.81
C ASP A 305 15.03 -5.86 26.95
N LYS A 306 15.71 -6.12 25.83
CA LYS A 306 17.17 -6.20 25.77
C LYS A 306 17.87 -4.96 26.34
N LYS A 307 17.36 -3.77 26.03
CA LYS A 307 17.97 -2.51 26.47
C LYS A 307 17.91 -2.37 27.98
N THR A 308 16.75 -2.60 28.58
CA THR A 308 16.56 -2.55 30.04
C THR A 308 17.45 -3.54 30.75
N LEU A 309 17.59 -4.78 30.23
CA LEU A 309 18.46 -5.80 30.82
C LEU A 309 19.95 -5.42 30.76
N MET A 310 20.37 -4.87 29.61
CA MET A 310 21.76 -4.42 29.40
C MET A 310 22.12 -3.22 30.29
N ASP A 311 21.23 -2.22 30.37
CA ASP A 311 21.41 -1.03 31.18
C ASP A 311 21.54 -1.42 32.66
N ALA A 312 20.69 -2.32 33.16
CA ALA A 312 20.74 -2.81 34.52
C ALA A 312 22.02 -3.63 34.83
N ALA A 313 22.42 -4.47 33.87
CA ALA A 313 23.70 -5.22 34.03
C ALA A 313 24.91 -4.27 34.11
N ASN A 314 24.93 -3.23 33.28
CA ASN A 314 25.98 -2.21 33.30
C ASN A 314 26.02 -1.44 34.64
N GLU A 315 24.87 -1.07 35.19
CA GLU A 315 24.79 -0.36 36.47
C GLU A 315 25.37 -1.20 37.62
N HIS A 316 25.04 -2.49 37.68
CA HIS A 316 25.64 -3.38 38.69
C HIS A 316 27.15 -3.58 38.46
N ALA A 317 27.61 -3.69 37.21
CA ALA A 317 29.00 -3.90 36.86
C ALA A 317 29.91 -2.67 37.12
N LYS A 318 29.35 -1.48 37.40
CA LYS A 318 30.11 -0.31 37.86
C LYS A 318 30.72 -0.49 39.28
N LYS A 319 30.15 -1.38 40.08
CA LYS A 319 30.66 -1.66 41.42
C LYS A 319 31.89 -2.55 41.31
N ALA A 320 32.92 -2.23 42.09
CA ALA A 320 34.19 -2.98 42.10
C ALA A 320 33.98 -4.47 42.42
N LYS A 321 34.79 -5.32 41.82
CA LYS A 321 34.79 -6.78 42.00
C LYS A 321 33.42 -7.43 41.79
N THR A 322 32.63 -6.91 40.81
CA THR A 322 31.27 -7.39 40.54
C THR A 322 31.17 -8.12 39.20
N ALA A 323 30.63 -9.32 39.24
CA ALA A 323 30.18 -10.06 38.05
C ALA A 323 28.64 -10.12 38.02
N VAL A 324 28.07 -10.01 36.85
CA VAL A 324 26.63 -9.93 36.65
C VAL A 324 26.19 -10.97 35.63
N VAL A 325 25.14 -11.74 35.94
CA VAL A 325 24.47 -12.68 35.01
C VAL A 325 23.00 -12.45 35.09
N LEU A 326 22.43 -11.79 34.11
CA LEU A 326 21.00 -11.52 34.03
C LEU A 326 20.39 -12.18 32.79
N ALA A 327 19.22 -12.77 32.96
CA ALA A 327 18.45 -13.32 31.85
C ALA A 327 17.05 -12.72 31.80
N SER A 328 16.54 -12.48 30.59
CA SER A 328 15.14 -12.24 30.31
C SER A 328 14.60 -13.41 29.52
N VAL A 329 13.44 -13.90 29.94
CA VAL A 329 12.78 -15.06 29.38
C VAL A 329 11.38 -14.66 28.92
N ASP A 330 11.16 -14.89 27.62
CA ASP A 330 9.89 -14.69 26.95
C ASP A 330 9.82 -15.73 25.81
N GLU A 331 9.22 -15.45 24.68
CA GLU A 331 9.32 -16.30 23.48
C GLU A 331 10.80 -16.63 23.12
N ARG A 332 11.72 -15.80 23.55
CA ARG A 332 13.17 -15.98 23.41
C ARG A 332 13.86 -15.74 24.76
N THR A 333 14.93 -16.48 25.00
CA THR A 333 15.81 -16.22 26.13
C THR A 333 16.90 -15.22 25.71
N LEU A 334 17.01 -14.12 26.43
CA LEU A 334 18.12 -13.16 26.35
C LEU A 334 19.01 -13.35 27.57
N LEU A 335 20.34 -13.42 27.40
CA LEU A 335 21.30 -13.50 28.47
C LEU A 335 22.32 -12.34 28.36
N VAL A 336 22.61 -11.71 29.48
CA VAL A 336 23.60 -10.69 29.59
C VAL A 336 24.61 -11.11 30.68
N VAL A 337 25.91 -11.08 30.35
CA VAL A 337 26.99 -11.27 31.27
C VAL A 337 27.83 -9.98 31.26
N ALA A 338 28.05 -9.39 32.44
CA ALA A 338 28.84 -8.18 32.59
C ALA A 338 29.82 -8.30 33.78
N SER A 339 30.90 -7.58 33.74
CA SER A 339 31.87 -7.55 34.87
C SER A 339 32.42 -6.16 35.03
N SER A 340 32.80 -5.84 36.28
CA SER A 340 33.61 -4.65 36.55
C SER A 340 34.99 -4.77 35.89
N PRO A 341 35.62 -3.65 35.48
CA PRO A 341 36.90 -3.67 34.76
C PRO A 341 38.08 -4.22 35.59
N ASP A 342 37.97 -4.20 36.90
CA ASP A 342 38.97 -4.71 37.86
C ASP A 342 38.91 -6.23 38.03
N LEU A 343 37.96 -6.92 37.40
CA LEU A 343 37.88 -8.39 37.38
C LEU A 343 38.59 -8.98 36.15
N GLU A 344 39.41 -9.97 36.36
CA GLU A 344 39.99 -10.79 35.31
C GLU A 344 38.98 -11.86 34.84
N LEU A 345 37.85 -11.40 34.30
CA LEU A 345 36.77 -12.24 33.74
C LEU A 345 36.55 -11.92 32.28
N ASP A 346 36.54 -12.94 31.40
CA ASP A 346 36.08 -12.77 30.03
C ASP A 346 34.58 -13.16 29.92
N CYS A 347 33.75 -12.14 29.88
CA CYS A 347 32.29 -12.32 29.78
C CYS A 347 31.85 -13.09 28.52
N ARG A 348 32.67 -13.09 27.45
CA ARG A 348 32.34 -13.84 26.20
C ARG A 348 32.45 -15.33 26.43
N GLU A 349 33.45 -15.80 27.19
CA GLU A 349 33.62 -17.22 27.48
C GLU A 349 32.47 -17.72 28.36
N VAL A 350 32.14 -16.98 29.42
CA VAL A 350 31.00 -17.29 30.30
C VAL A 350 29.68 -17.31 29.50
N LEU A 351 29.46 -16.33 28.62
CA LEU A 351 28.30 -16.28 27.77
C LEU A 351 28.26 -17.48 26.83
N ASN A 352 29.37 -17.83 26.18
CA ASN A 352 29.43 -18.95 25.22
C ASN A 352 29.10 -20.28 25.90
N SER A 353 29.59 -20.52 27.12
CA SER A 353 29.25 -21.72 27.91
C SER A 353 27.75 -21.79 28.20
N ALA A 354 27.11 -20.67 28.53
CA ALA A 354 25.67 -20.60 28.76
C ALA A 354 24.86 -20.73 27.46
N MET A 355 25.32 -20.10 26.36
CA MET A 355 24.68 -20.19 25.06
C MET A 355 24.74 -21.61 24.48
N ALA A 356 25.80 -22.38 24.78
CA ALA A 356 25.84 -23.80 24.37
C ALA A 356 24.71 -24.63 24.99
N VAL A 357 24.26 -24.31 26.21
CA VAL A 357 23.09 -24.95 26.86
C VAL A 357 21.78 -24.59 26.13
N LEU A 358 21.68 -23.36 25.63
CA LEU A 358 20.50 -22.84 24.97
C LEU A 358 20.45 -23.17 23.46
N GLY A 359 21.57 -23.59 22.86
CA GLY A 359 21.69 -23.69 21.40
C GLY A 359 21.63 -22.33 20.69
N GLY A 360 22.00 -21.25 21.41
CA GLY A 360 21.97 -19.88 20.96
C GLY A 360 23.32 -19.35 20.50
N LYS A 361 23.33 -18.06 20.12
CA LYS A 361 24.54 -17.33 19.74
C LYS A 361 24.61 -16.01 20.50
N GLY A 362 25.82 -15.56 20.75
CA GLY A 362 26.06 -14.28 21.39
C GLY A 362 27.45 -13.73 21.08
N GLY A 363 27.75 -12.56 21.62
CA GLY A 363 29.00 -11.89 21.45
C GLY A 363 29.08 -10.63 22.31
N GLY A 364 30.23 -9.98 22.27
CA GLY A 364 30.48 -8.77 23.06
C GLY A 364 31.95 -8.46 23.25
N SER A 365 32.27 -7.72 24.30
CA SER A 365 33.59 -7.40 24.75
C SER A 365 34.02 -8.30 25.95
N LYS A 366 35.28 -8.14 26.40
CA LYS A 366 35.77 -8.86 27.56
C LYS A 366 34.95 -8.60 28.83
N CYS A 367 34.48 -7.36 29.03
CA CYS A 367 33.74 -6.98 30.25
C CYS A 367 32.21 -6.99 30.05
N PHE A 368 31.70 -7.23 28.83
CA PHE A 368 30.27 -7.18 28.56
C PHE A 368 29.90 -8.04 27.35
N ALA A 369 29.04 -9.02 27.53
CA ALA A 369 28.61 -9.90 26.45
C ALA A 369 27.09 -10.18 26.53
N THR A 370 26.45 -10.30 25.38
CA THR A 370 25.01 -10.60 25.27
C THR A 370 24.77 -11.70 24.28
N GLY A 371 23.78 -12.54 24.54
CA GLY A 371 23.38 -13.61 23.66
C GLY A 371 21.89 -13.88 23.72
N GLY A 372 21.39 -14.64 22.75
CA GLY A 372 19.97 -15.01 22.68
C GLY A 372 19.76 -16.36 22.04
N ALA A 373 18.69 -17.03 22.46
CA ALA A 373 18.23 -18.29 21.91
C ALA A 373 16.70 -18.32 21.82
N ALA A 374 16.16 -19.17 20.97
CA ALA A 374 14.72 -19.46 20.92
C ALA A 374 14.35 -20.37 22.11
N GLY A 375 13.15 -20.15 22.68
CA GLY A 375 12.59 -20.98 23.74
C GLY A 375 12.98 -20.56 25.17
N MET A 376 12.23 -21.08 26.14
CA MET A 376 12.29 -20.74 27.55
C MET A 376 12.83 -21.87 28.45
N GLU A 377 12.73 -23.12 28.00
CA GLU A 377 12.83 -24.32 28.84
C GLU A 377 14.17 -24.52 29.53
N ARG A 378 15.27 -23.99 28.95
CA ARG A 378 16.64 -24.17 29.49
C ARG A 378 17.25 -22.89 30.02
N SER A 379 16.48 -21.82 30.16
CA SER A 379 16.99 -20.50 30.59
C SER A 379 17.62 -20.57 32.01
N GLY A 380 16.94 -21.22 32.93
CA GLY A 380 17.48 -21.44 34.28
C GLY A 380 18.78 -22.25 34.28
N GLN A 381 18.89 -23.27 33.42
CA GLN A 381 20.10 -24.09 33.29
C GLN A 381 21.27 -23.28 32.71
N ALA A 382 20.98 -22.41 31.74
CA ALA A 382 22.00 -21.54 31.13
C ALA A 382 22.56 -20.52 32.15
N VAL A 383 21.68 -19.90 32.93
CA VAL A 383 22.08 -18.98 34.00
C VAL A 383 22.88 -19.72 35.06
N ALA A 384 22.42 -20.92 35.49
CA ALA A 384 23.15 -21.73 36.41
C ALA A 384 24.56 -22.12 35.91
N LYS A 385 24.67 -22.45 34.60
CA LYS A 385 25.95 -22.74 33.95
C LYS A 385 26.89 -21.54 33.93
N ALA A 386 26.37 -20.33 33.60
CA ALA A 386 27.16 -19.10 33.68
C ALA A 386 27.65 -18.82 35.10
N ILE A 387 26.79 -19.02 36.10
CA ILE A 387 27.15 -18.85 37.52
C ILE A 387 28.24 -19.87 37.95
N GLU A 388 28.07 -21.12 37.55
CA GLU A 388 29.07 -22.20 37.84
C GLU A 388 30.45 -21.85 37.26
N GLU A 389 30.48 -21.41 35.99
CA GLU A 389 31.73 -21.00 35.33
C GLU A 389 32.45 -19.87 36.09
N ILE A 390 31.68 -18.87 36.54
CA ILE A 390 32.23 -17.78 37.36
C ILE A 390 32.76 -18.31 38.71
N LYS A 391 31.98 -19.18 39.38
CA LYS A 391 32.36 -19.77 40.66
C LYS A 391 33.69 -20.56 40.58
N VAL A 392 33.83 -21.43 39.56
CA VAL A 392 35.03 -22.24 39.35
C VAL A 392 36.26 -21.36 39.16
N ARG A 393 36.18 -20.24 38.48
CA ARG A 393 37.31 -19.32 38.25
C ARG A 393 37.73 -18.53 39.48
N PHE A 394 36.83 -18.29 40.41
CA PHE A 394 37.07 -17.45 41.58
C PHE A 394 37.06 -18.24 42.91
N ALA A 395 36.68 -19.54 42.94
CA ALA A 395 36.81 -20.40 44.11
C ALA A 395 38.20 -21.03 44.27
N ALA A 396 39.00 -20.98 43.19
CA ALA A 396 40.37 -21.54 43.18
C ALA A 396 41.46 -20.50 43.48
N LYS A 397 41.09 -19.29 43.83
CA LYS A 397 41.96 -18.21 44.32
C LYS A 397 41.58 -17.89 45.78
#